data_5ec050d8494370193524dbf47148b57e
#
_entry.id   5ec050d8494370193524dbf47148b57e
#
_cell.length_a   1.000
_cell.length_b   1.000
_cell.length_c   1.000
_cell.angle_alpha   90.00
_cell.angle_beta   90.00
_cell.angle_gamma   90.00
#
_symmetry.space_group_name_H-M   'P 1'
#
loop_
_entity.id
_entity.type
_entity.pdbx_description
1 polymer ?
#
loop_
_entity_poly.entity_id
_entity_poly.type
_entity_poly.pdbx_seq_one_letter_code
_entity_poly.pdbx_strand_id
1 'polypeptide(L)'
;MSQAITGQPVNLTASGAIYGKPAQLIGFYVNSTTAGTIILKDGGSSGTALSGTITPAVGWHFFPADFASSAYATIGGTLNVTFIFQP
;
A
#
# COMPACT_ATOMS: atom_id res chain seq x y z
N MET A 1 2.93 25.23 16.07
CA MET A 1 2.31 23.93 16.31
C MET A 1 2.65 22.97 15.18
N SER A 2 3.09 21.82 15.53
CA SER A 2 3.40 20.82 14.53
C SER A 2 2.13 20.04 14.16
N GLN A 3 2.08 19.60 12.92
CA GLN A 3 1.02 18.71 12.47
C GLN A 3 1.60 17.32 12.30
N ALA A 4 0.96 16.34 12.90
CA ALA A 4 1.33 14.96 12.71
C ALA A 4 0.54 14.40 11.52
N ILE A 5 1.24 13.71 10.62
CA ILE A 5 0.59 12.96 9.58
C ILE A 5 0.20 11.62 10.17
N THR A 6 -1.09 11.38 10.24
CA THR A 6 -1.61 10.12 10.78
C THR A 6 -2.51 9.47 9.76
N GLY A 7 -2.70 8.18 9.89
CA GLY A 7 -3.58 7.41 9.03
C GLY A 7 -3.93 6.09 9.69
N GLN A 8 -4.72 5.31 8.98
CA GLN A 8 -5.13 4.00 9.45
C GLN A 8 -4.15 2.96 8.90
N PRO A 9 -3.65 2.05 9.74
CA PRO A 9 -2.76 1.01 9.28
C PRO A 9 -3.54 -0.22 8.82
N VAL A 10 -3.03 -0.87 7.79
CA VAL A 10 -3.47 -2.21 7.42
C VAL A 10 -2.25 -3.04 7.05
N ASN A 11 -2.14 -4.21 7.65
CA ASN A 11 -1.02 -5.12 7.40
C ASN A 11 -1.44 -6.18 6.41
N LEU A 12 -0.64 -6.38 5.38
CA LEU A 12 -0.86 -7.40 4.36
C LEU A 12 0.37 -8.28 4.22
N THR A 13 0.15 -9.57 4.08
CA THR A 13 1.19 -10.55 3.77
C THR A 13 0.93 -11.25 2.44
N ALA A 14 -0.17 -10.90 1.79
CA ALA A 14 -0.56 -11.39 0.47
C ALA A 14 -1.41 -10.31 -0.19
N SER A 15 -1.66 -10.46 -1.49
CA SER A 15 -2.52 -9.51 -2.21
C SER A 15 -3.85 -9.33 -1.50
N GLY A 16 -4.30 -8.09 -1.40
CA GLY A 16 -5.55 -7.79 -0.72
C GLY A 16 -5.92 -6.33 -0.78
N ALA A 17 -7.11 -6.02 -0.29
CA ALA A 17 -7.60 -4.66 -0.22
C ALA A 17 -6.92 -3.92 0.93
N ILE A 18 -6.44 -2.71 0.63
CA ILE A 18 -6.00 -1.77 1.66
C ILE A 18 -7.24 -1.10 2.24
N TYR A 19 -8.15 -0.68 1.37
CA TYR A 19 -9.42 -0.08 1.77
C TYR A 19 -10.44 -0.23 0.63
N GLY A 20 -11.66 -0.59 0.95
CA GLY A 20 -12.70 -0.89 -0.03
C GLY A 20 -13.43 0.32 -0.60
N LYS A 21 -12.99 1.53 -0.30
CA LYS A 21 -13.60 2.79 -0.73
C LYS A 21 -12.49 3.74 -1.15
N PRO A 22 -12.84 4.91 -1.72
CA PRO A 22 -11.82 5.91 -2.04
C PRO A 22 -10.97 6.26 -0.83
N ALA A 23 -9.66 6.39 -1.04
CA ALA A 23 -8.72 6.64 0.03
C ALA A 23 -7.46 7.31 -0.50
N GLN A 24 -6.67 7.83 0.42
CA GLN A 24 -5.36 8.37 0.13
C GLN A 24 -4.31 7.54 0.86
N LEU A 25 -3.37 6.99 0.11
CA LEU A 25 -2.23 6.30 0.70
C LEU A 25 -1.19 7.35 1.10
N ILE A 26 -0.62 7.21 2.28
CA ILE A 26 0.50 8.02 2.73
C ILE A 26 1.80 7.31 2.36
N GLY A 27 1.87 6.04 2.68
CA GLY A 27 3.06 5.23 2.43
C GLY A 27 2.90 3.86 3.06
N PHE A 28 4.02 3.16 3.17
CA PHE A 28 4.00 1.82 3.74
C PHE A 28 5.30 1.51 4.44
N TYR A 29 5.20 0.64 5.43
CA TYR A 29 6.36 0.14 6.17
C TYR A 29 6.55 -1.33 5.85
N VAL A 30 7.71 -1.69 5.31
CA VAL A 30 8.03 -3.08 5.01
C VAL A 30 8.64 -3.70 6.26
N ASN A 31 7.90 -4.64 6.85
CA ASN A 31 8.33 -5.31 8.08
C ASN A 31 9.34 -6.42 7.77
N SER A 32 9.11 -7.16 6.69
CA SER A 32 10.05 -8.18 6.22
C SER A 32 9.80 -8.46 4.75
N THR A 33 10.84 -8.88 4.05
CA THR A 33 10.72 -9.22 2.63
C THR A 33 11.75 -10.24 2.22
N THR A 34 11.33 -11.16 1.35
CA THR A 34 12.21 -12.06 0.62
C THR A 34 11.74 -12.02 -0.83
N ALA A 35 12.40 -11.19 -1.63
CA ALA A 35 12.03 -10.95 -3.03
C ALA A 35 10.56 -10.51 -3.18
N GLY A 36 10.03 -9.75 -2.21
CA GLY A 36 8.66 -9.29 -2.24
C GLY A 36 8.47 -8.12 -3.18
N THR A 37 7.27 -8.04 -3.79
CA THR A 37 6.93 -6.98 -4.72
C THR A 37 5.54 -6.44 -4.42
N ILE A 38 5.30 -5.18 -4.81
CA ILE A 38 4.01 -4.51 -4.66
C ILE A 38 3.64 -3.84 -5.97
N ILE A 39 2.37 -3.98 -6.36
CA ILE A 39 1.75 -3.16 -7.39
C ILE A 39 0.48 -2.57 -6.78
N LEU A 40 0.38 -1.23 -6.77
CA LEU A 40 -0.80 -0.54 -6.25
C LEU A 40 -1.85 -0.42 -7.34
N LYS A 41 -3.09 -0.77 -7.02
CA LYS A 41 -4.20 -0.77 -7.98
C LYS A 41 -5.40 -0.03 -7.42
N ASP A 42 -6.07 0.71 -8.29
CA ASP A 42 -7.31 1.43 -7.98
C ASP A 42 -8.48 0.65 -8.57
N GLY A 43 -9.37 0.18 -7.71
CA GLY A 43 -10.55 -0.57 -8.12
C GLY A 43 -10.47 -2.06 -7.89
N GLY A 44 -9.59 -2.54 -7.02
CA GLY A 44 -9.48 -3.94 -6.67
C GLY A 44 -8.44 -4.70 -7.49
N SER A 45 -8.49 -6.02 -7.43
CA SER A 45 -7.46 -6.87 -8.05
C SER A 45 -7.37 -6.71 -9.57
N SER A 46 -8.49 -6.37 -10.21
CA SER A 46 -8.55 -6.12 -11.66
C SER A 46 -8.54 -4.64 -11.99
N GLY A 47 -8.25 -3.79 -11.01
CA GLY A 47 -8.28 -2.35 -11.19
C GLY A 47 -7.10 -1.81 -11.97
N THR A 48 -7.09 -0.48 -12.11
CA THR A 48 -6.03 0.22 -12.81
C THR A 48 -4.77 0.25 -11.96
N ALA A 49 -3.66 -0.19 -12.51
CA ALA A 49 -2.37 -0.11 -11.83
C ALA A 49 -1.93 1.36 -11.72
N LEU A 50 -1.70 1.82 -10.50
CA LEU A 50 -1.20 3.17 -10.24
C LEU A 50 0.31 3.20 -10.12
N SER A 51 0.94 2.05 -10.01
CA SER A 51 2.38 1.95 -9.93
C SER A 51 2.88 0.82 -10.82
N GLY A 52 4.17 0.85 -11.14
CA GLY A 52 4.86 -0.32 -11.65
C GLY A 52 5.13 -1.30 -10.52
N THR A 53 5.88 -2.33 -10.80
CA THR A 53 6.31 -3.28 -9.77
C THR A 53 7.34 -2.61 -8.88
N ILE A 54 7.02 -2.55 -7.59
CA ILE A 54 7.91 -1.99 -6.56
C ILE A 54 8.56 -3.16 -5.84
N THR A 55 9.88 -3.13 -5.70
CA THR A 55 10.63 -4.13 -4.91
C THR A 55 11.22 -3.41 -3.71
N PRO A 56 10.45 -3.26 -2.60
CA PRO A 56 10.88 -2.40 -1.50
C PRO A 56 11.85 -3.11 -0.58
N ALA A 57 12.76 -2.34 -0.01
CA ALA A 57 13.58 -2.79 1.10
C ALA A 57 12.80 -2.67 2.41
N VAL A 58 13.25 -3.36 3.46
CA VAL A 58 12.70 -3.20 4.80
C VAL A 58 12.80 -1.75 5.23
N GLY A 59 11.73 -1.24 5.83
CA GLY A 59 11.66 0.12 6.35
C GLY A 59 10.49 0.92 5.79
N TRP A 60 10.48 2.20 6.11
CA TRP A 60 9.41 3.12 5.73
C TRP A 60 9.63 3.64 4.32
N HIS A 61 8.54 3.67 3.53
CA HIS A 61 8.53 4.23 2.19
C HIS A 61 7.37 5.23 2.09
N PHE A 62 7.69 6.48 1.86
CA PHE A 62 6.70 7.52 1.63
C PHE A 62 6.24 7.42 0.18
N PHE A 63 4.97 7.10 0.00
CA PHE A 63 4.41 6.90 -1.35
C PHE A 63 2.98 7.41 -1.38
N PRO A 64 2.78 8.73 -1.45
CA PRO A 64 1.43 9.29 -1.45
C PRO A 64 0.73 9.00 -2.77
N ALA A 65 -0.49 8.50 -2.69
CA ALA A 65 -1.29 8.17 -3.87
C ALA A 65 -2.78 8.27 -3.56
N ASP A 66 -3.55 8.71 -4.55
CA ASP A 66 -4.99 8.76 -4.47
C ASP A 66 -5.62 7.54 -5.14
N PHE A 67 -6.58 6.95 -4.46
CA PHE A 67 -7.37 5.86 -5.00
C PHE A 67 -8.81 6.36 -5.15
N ALA A 68 -9.28 6.48 -6.38
CA ALA A 68 -10.58 7.06 -6.67
C ALA A 68 -11.74 6.13 -6.35
N SER A 69 -11.53 4.82 -6.42
CA SER A 69 -12.57 3.82 -6.17
C SER A 69 -12.28 3.00 -4.93
N SER A 70 -11.11 2.36 -4.89
CA SER A 70 -10.69 1.58 -3.73
C SER A 70 -9.19 1.35 -3.82
N ALA A 71 -8.59 1.07 -2.67
CA ALA A 71 -7.14 0.84 -2.58
C ALA A 71 -6.86 -0.65 -2.49
N TYR A 72 -6.02 -1.14 -3.38
CA TYR A 72 -5.66 -2.55 -3.45
C TYR A 72 -4.15 -2.69 -3.69
N ALA A 73 -3.56 -3.71 -3.09
CA ALA A 73 -2.16 -4.04 -3.33
C ALA A 73 -2.04 -5.47 -3.84
N THR A 74 -1.38 -5.62 -4.98
CA THR A 74 -0.98 -6.93 -5.49
C THR A 74 0.41 -7.21 -4.94
N ILE A 75 0.54 -8.29 -4.19
CA ILE A 75 1.80 -8.67 -3.55
C ILE A 75 2.32 -9.94 -4.18
N GLY A 76 3.58 -9.89 -4.62
CA GLY A 76 4.30 -11.07 -5.09
C GLY A 76 5.44 -11.42 -4.15
N GLY A 77 5.95 -12.64 -4.27
CA GLY A 77 7.02 -13.09 -3.40
C GLY A 77 6.58 -13.22 -1.95
N THR A 78 7.53 -13.06 -1.02
CA THR A 78 7.25 -13.10 0.42
C THR A 78 7.44 -11.70 0.97
N LEU A 79 6.35 -11.12 1.48
CA LEU A 79 6.36 -9.73 1.94
C LEU A 79 5.40 -9.56 3.12
N ASN A 80 5.87 -8.84 4.14
CA ASN A 80 5.04 -8.40 5.24
C ASN A 80 5.11 -6.88 5.25
N VAL A 81 3.99 -6.22 4.93
CA VAL A 81 3.95 -4.78 4.74
C VAL A 81 2.74 -4.19 5.45
N THR A 82 2.94 -3.01 6.05
CA THR A 82 1.87 -2.25 6.69
C THR A 82 1.65 -0.97 5.90
N PHE A 83 0.46 -0.82 5.34
CA PHE A 83 0.07 0.38 4.61
C PHE A 83 -0.57 1.37 5.57
N ILE A 84 -0.25 2.65 5.39
CA ILE A 84 -0.84 3.75 6.16
C ILE A 84 -1.64 4.60 5.19
N PHE A 85 -2.95 4.73 5.44
CA PHE A 85 -3.83 5.44 4.53
C PHE A 85 -4.83 6.32 5.28
N GLN A 86 -5.43 7.24 4.54
CA GLN A 86 -6.54 8.08 5.03
C GLN A 86 -7.76 7.82 4.16
N PRO A 87 -8.89 7.50 4.79
CA PRO A 87 -10.15 7.31 4.06
C PRO A 87 -10.65 8.56 3.35
#